data_4545b88846b8020228d61c66ed0f932f
#
_entry.id   4545b88846b8020228d61c66ed0f932f
#
_cell.length_a   1.000
_cell.length_b   1.000
_cell.length_c   1.000
_cell.angle_alpha   90.00
_cell.angle_beta   90.00
_cell.angle_gamma   90.00
#
_symmetry.space_group_name_H-M   'P 1'
#
loop_
_entity.id
_entity.type
_entity.pdbx_description
1 polymer ?
#
loop_
_entity_poly.entity_id
_entity_poly.type
_entity_poly.pdbx_seq_one_letter_code
_entity_poly.pdbx_strand_id
1 'polypeptide(L)'
;MSKSDLKADLLRSHQEFIRYVDDLTIDEYDFAPDGKWTAGQQTEHLIKSTNPIVHGLSLPKFVLKLKYGSANRPSKTYQELVAKYHLKLDQGGKSTNQYNPKAIPGSHRKKKSKHLMNNIEAILSKLESWSEKDLDSYVVAHPLLGKITVRELFYFTTYHAHHHQLLIKHYLKGV
;
A
#
# COMPACT_ATOMS: atom_id res chain seq x y z
N MET A 1 12.97 9.20 9.59
CA MET A 1 12.57 7.79 9.76
C MET A 1 13.63 6.92 9.10
N SER A 2 14.28 6.06 9.86
CA SER A 2 15.32 5.15 9.38
C SER A 2 14.71 3.97 8.58
N LYS A 3 15.55 3.20 7.86
CA LYS A 3 15.12 1.97 7.20
C LYS A 3 14.53 0.96 8.19
N SER A 4 15.07 0.90 9.41
CA SER A 4 14.53 0.03 10.47
C SER A 4 13.10 0.45 10.85
N ASP A 5 12.86 1.75 11.04
CA ASP A 5 11.52 2.27 11.35
C ASP A 5 10.55 2.00 10.21
N LEU A 6 10.98 2.22 8.95
CA LEU A 6 10.17 1.92 7.76
C LEU A 6 9.71 0.46 7.72
N LYS A 7 10.62 -0.47 8.02
CA LYS A 7 10.31 -1.91 8.06
C LYS A 7 9.32 -2.23 9.16
N ALA A 8 9.54 -1.69 10.36
CA ALA A 8 8.68 -1.92 11.51
C ALA A 8 7.28 -1.36 11.27
N ASP A 9 7.18 -0.14 10.74
CA ASP A 9 5.89 0.52 10.48
C ASP A 9 5.12 -0.16 9.35
N LEU A 10 5.82 -0.60 8.27
CA LEU A 10 5.21 -1.33 7.17
C LEU A 10 4.61 -2.65 7.66
N LEU A 11 5.36 -3.42 8.45
CA LEU A 11 4.89 -4.68 9.01
C LEU A 11 3.69 -4.45 9.93
N ARG A 12 3.81 -3.52 10.88
CA ARG A 12 2.78 -3.22 11.87
C ARG A 12 1.47 -2.79 11.20
N SER A 13 1.50 -1.84 10.26
CA SER A 13 0.30 -1.32 9.60
C SER A 13 -0.47 -2.41 8.86
N HIS A 14 0.23 -3.35 8.21
CA HIS A 14 -0.44 -4.45 7.51
C HIS A 14 -0.92 -5.56 8.44
N GLN A 15 -0.20 -5.83 9.54
CA GLN A 15 -0.67 -6.74 10.59
C GLN A 15 -1.95 -6.21 11.25
N GLU A 16 -2.01 -4.91 11.55
CA GLU A 16 -3.20 -4.26 12.11
C GLU A 16 -4.38 -4.32 11.14
N PHE A 17 -4.16 -4.02 9.85
CA PHE A 17 -5.17 -4.17 8.81
C PHE A 17 -5.69 -5.60 8.72
N ILE A 18 -4.79 -6.59 8.62
CA ILE A 18 -5.14 -8.01 8.49
C ILE A 18 -5.91 -8.49 9.71
N ARG A 19 -5.44 -8.16 10.92
CA ARG A 19 -6.15 -8.51 12.16
C ARG A 19 -7.57 -7.95 12.12
N TYR A 20 -7.71 -6.68 11.78
CA TYR A 20 -9.01 -6.04 11.72
C TYR A 20 -9.97 -6.72 10.73
N VAL A 21 -9.54 -6.97 9.49
CA VAL A 21 -10.42 -7.63 8.50
C VAL A 21 -10.68 -9.10 8.83
N ASP A 22 -9.76 -9.75 9.51
CA ASP A 22 -9.89 -11.14 9.94
C ASP A 22 -10.85 -11.32 11.12
N ASP A 23 -11.08 -10.28 11.92
CA ASP A 23 -12.01 -10.26 13.05
C ASP A 23 -13.45 -9.89 12.65
N LEU A 24 -13.68 -9.37 11.42
CA LEU A 24 -15.03 -9.08 10.92
C LEU A 24 -15.87 -10.35 10.79
N THR A 25 -17.17 -10.25 11.00
CA THR A 25 -18.12 -11.29 10.58
C THR A 25 -18.12 -11.39 9.04
N ILE A 26 -18.73 -12.45 8.49
CA ILE A 26 -18.85 -12.60 7.02
C ILE A 26 -19.71 -11.48 6.46
N ASP A 27 -20.81 -11.14 7.11
CA ASP A 27 -21.72 -10.08 6.68
C ASP A 27 -21.03 -8.71 6.66
N GLU A 28 -20.26 -8.37 7.71
CA GLU A 28 -19.45 -7.14 7.74
C GLU A 28 -18.37 -7.13 6.67
N TYR A 29 -17.72 -8.26 6.41
CA TYR A 29 -16.66 -8.37 5.40
C TYR A 29 -17.21 -8.18 3.99
N ASP A 30 -18.40 -8.66 3.70
CA ASP A 30 -19.07 -8.61 2.40
C ASP A 30 -19.94 -7.35 2.24
N PHE A 31 -20.13 -6.56 3.31
CA PHE A 31 -20.89 -5.32 3.28
C PHE A 31 -20.09 -4.16 2.69
N ALA A 32 -20.76 -3.34 1.90
CA ALA A 32 -20.34 -1.98 1.56
C ALA A 32 -21.56 -1.12 1.19
N PRO A 33 -21.56 0.18 1.49
CA PRO A 33 -22.54 1.11 0.93
C PRO A 33 -22.46 1.15 -0.60
N ASP A 34 -23.54 1.60 -1.25
CA ASP A 34 -23.62 1.68 -2.72
C ASP A 34 -22.42 2.40 -3.34
N GLY A 35 -21.81 1.76 -4.33
CA GLY A 35 -20.65 2.28 -5.06
C GLY A 35 -19.35 2.28 -4.28
N LYS A 36 -19.30 1.67 -3.08
CA LYS A 36 -18.09 1.53 -2.26
C LYS A 36 -17.56 0.09 -2.32
N TRP A 37 -16.34 -0.08 -1.85
CA TRP A 37 -15.68 -1.39 -1.81
C TRP A 37 -15.90 -2.08 -0.47
N THR A 38 -16.21 -3.37 -0.53
CA THR A 38 -16.24 -4.26 0.64
C THR A 38 -14.86 -4.40 1.28
N ALA A 39 -14.78 -4.94 2.50
CA ALA A 39 -13.49 -5.26 3.13
C ALA A 39 -12.66 -6.23 2.27
N GLY A 40 -13.31 -7.18 1.59
CA GLY A 40 -12.66 -8.08 0.64
C GLY A 40 -12.06 -7.36 -0.56
N GLN A 41 -12.77 -6.39 -1.12
CA GLN A 41 -12.26 -5.56 -2.22
C GLN A 41 -11.12 -4.64 -1.75
N GLN A 42 -11.21 -4.05 -0.56
CA GLN A 42 -10.12 -3.25 0.02
C GLN A 42 -8.85 -4.10 0.18
N THR A 43 -8.98 -5.34 0.69
CA THR A 43 -7.87 -6.28 0.82
C THR A 43 -7.25 -6.64 -0.53
N GLU A 44 -8.08 -6.94 -1.54
CA GLU A 44 -7.61 -7.25 -2.90
C GLU A 44 -6.90 -6.06 -3.55
N HIS A 45 -7.38 -4.85 -3.30
CA HIS A 45 -6.72 -3.62 -3.76
C HIS A 45 -5.31 -3.48 -3.15
N LEU A 46 -5.15 -3.72 -1.85
CA LEU A 46 -3.83 -3.70 -1.21
C LEU A 46 -2.89 -4.78 -1.77
N ILE A 47 -3.40 -5.99 -2.05
CA ILE A 47 -2.62 -7.03 -2.72
C ILE A 47 -2.15 -6.56 -4.10
N LYS A 48 -3.06 -6.02 -4.91
CA LYS A 48 -2.73 -5.49 -6.24
C LYS A 48 -1.74 -4.33 -6.19
N SER A 49 -1.80 -3.51 -5.14
CA SER A 49 -0.88 -2.38 -4.93
C SER A 49 0.51 -2.83 -4.48
N THR A 50 0.61 -3.91 -3.71
CA THR A 50 1.89 -4.44 -3.20
C THR A 50 2.60 -5.37 -4.19
N ASN A 51 1.89 -6.09 -5.06
CA ASN A 51 2.48 -6.97 -6.09
C ASN A 51 3.54 -6.26 -6.96
N PRO A 52 3.28 -5.07 -7.54
CA PRO A 52 4.29 -4.35 -8.32
C PRO A 52 5.52 -3.94 -7.51
N ILE A 53 5.36 -3.71 -6.20
CA ILE A 53 6.47 -3.36 -5.30
C ILE A 53 7.37 -4.58 -5.13
N VAL A 54 6.80 -5.76 -4.83
CA VAL A 54 7.56 -7.03 -4.75
C VAL A 54 8.34 -7.27 -6.04
N HIS A 55 7.69 -7.08 -7.19
CA HIS A 55 8.32 -7.28 -8.50
C HIS A 55 9.41 -6.22 -8.76
N GLY A 56 9.10 -4.94 -8.54
CA GLY A 56 10.04 -3.85 -8.77
C GLY A 56 11.32 -3.94 -7.93
N LEU A 57 11.19 -4.30 -6.64
CA LEU A 57 12.33 -4.49 -5.76
C LEU A 57 13.16 -5.75 -6.09
N SER A 58 12.65 -6.66 -6.91
CA SER A 58 13.38 -7.84 -7.39
C SER A 58 14.27 -7.52 -8.59
N LEU A 59 14.04 -6.40 -9.27
CA LEU A 59 14.83 -5.98 -10.41
C LEU A 59 16.20 -5.43 -9.95
N PRO A 60 17.25 -5.59 -10.77
CA PRO A 60 18.50 -4.90 -10.52
C PRO A 60 18.27 -3.38 -10.44
N LYS A 61 18.87 -2.72 -9.47
CA LYS A 61 18.63 -1.27 -9.21
C LYS A 61 18.89 -0.39 -10.44
N PHE A 62 19.87 -0.75 -11.28
CA PHE A 62 20.15 0.00 -12.51
C PHE A 62 18.96 0.02 -13.48
N VAL A 63 18.12 -1.02 -13.48
CA VAL A 63 16.91 -1.08 -14.32
C VAL A 63 15.90 -0.01 -13.88
N LEU A 64 15.73 0.17 -12.57
CA LEU A 64 14.88 1.24 -12.04
C LEU A 64 15.42 2.62 -12.43
N LYS A 65 16.75 2.81 -12.33
CA LYS A 65 17.40 4.05 -12.73
C LYS A 65 17.25 4.35 -14.21
N LEU A 66 17.40 3.32 -15.06
CA LEU A 66 17.22 3.46 -16.50
C LEU A 66 15.78 3.82 -16.86
N LYS A 67 14.80 3.19 -16.18
CA LYS A 67 13.38 3.36 -16.49
C LYS A 67 12.79 4.67 -15.95
N TYR A 68 13.18 5.09 -14.75
CA TYR A 68 12.53 6.18 -14.04
C TYR A 68 13.46 7.38 -13.76
N GLY A 69 14.78 7.20 -13.90
CA GLY A 69 15.81 8.17 -13.55
C GLY A 69 16.20 8.10 -12.07
N SER A 70 16.86 9.14 -11.61
CA SER A 70 17.24 9.34 -10.20
C SER A 70 16.40 10.44 -9.58
N ALA A 71 16.35 10.48 -8.26
CA ALA A 71 15.72 11.58 -7.53
C ALA A 71 16.46 12.89 -7.83
N ASN A 72 15.70 13.94 -8.10
CA ASN A 72 16.19 15.31 -8.34
C ASN A 72 15.87 16.25 -7.15
N ARG A 73 15.39 15.69 -6.04
CA ARG A 73 15.05 16.37 -4.80
C ARG A 73 15.19 15.40 -3.62
N PRO A 74 15.31 15.89 -2.41
CA PRO A 74 15.19 15.06 -1.20
C PRO A 74 13.83 14.37 -1.12
N SER A 75 13.79 13.22 -0.43
CA SER A 75 12.52 12.57 -0.08
C SER A 75 11.68 13.50 0.80
N LYS A 76 10.38 13.49 0.59
CA LYS A 76 9.42 14.13 1.50
C LYS A 76 9.45 13.41 2.84
N THR A 77 9.02 14.10 3.88
CA THR A 77 8.67 13.46 5.14
C THR A 77 7.40 12.61 4.99
N TYR A 78 7.16 11.73 5.94
CA TYR A 78 5.93 10.93 5.98
C TYR A 78 4.67 11.82 5.96
N GLN A 79 4.65 12.86 6.79
CA GLN A 79 3.51 13.78 6.89
C GLN A 79 3.26 14.54 5.59
N GLU A 80 4.32 15.05 4.94
CA GLU A 80 4.20 15.74 3.65
C GLU A 80 3.68 14.81 2.55
N LEU A 81 4.09 13.53 2.55
CA LEU A 81 3.62 12.57 1.57
C LEU A 81 2.15 12.22 1.79
N VAL A 82 1.75 12.00 3.04
CA VAL A 82 0.34 11.75 3.41
C VAL A 82 -0.53 12.94 3.05
N ALA A 83 -0.10 14.16 3.38
CA ALA A 83 -0.82 15.38 2.99
C ALA A 83 -0.97 15.51 1.45
N LYS A 84 0.09 15.20 0.70
CA LYS A 84 0.03 15.18 -0.78
C LYS A 84 -0.97 14.12 -1.28
N TYR A 85 -1.02 12.95 -0.64
CA TYR A 85 -1.96 11.90 -1.00
C TYR A 85 -3.41 12.35 -0.79
N HIS A 86 -3.73 12.93 0.37
CA HIS A 86 -5.07 13.48 0.64
C HIS A 86 -5.46 14.55 -0.37
N LEU A 87 -4.56 15.52 -0.61
CA LEU A 87 -4.81 16.56 -1.63
C LEU A 87 -5.17 15.95 -3.00
N LYS A 88 -4.50 14.85 -3.39
CA LYS A 88 -4.80 14.16 -4.65
C LYS A 88 -6.16 13.46 -4.63
N LEU A 89 -6.58 12.90 -3.50
CA LEU A 89 -7.91 12.33 -3.34
C LEU A 89 -9.00 13.43 -3.42
N ASP A 90 -8.81 14.55 -2.74
CA ASP A 90 -9.71 15.70 -2.76
C ASP A 90 -9.87 16.32 -4.16
N GLN A 91 -8.81 16.24 -4.99
CA GLN A 91 -8.83 16.60 -6.41
C GLN A 91 -9.52 15.56 -7.31
N GLY A 92 -10.20 14.55 -6.74
CA GLY A 92 -10.90 13.51 -7.48
C GLY A 92 -10.02 12.34 -7.91
N GLY A 93 -8.83 12.19 -7.33
CA GLY A 93 -7.95 11.06 -7.59
C GLY A 93 -8.62 9.73 -7.23
N LYS A 94 -8.56 8.77 -8.15
CA LYS A 94 -9.16 7.43 -7.99
C LYS A 94 -8.15 6.35 -8.35
N SER A 95 -8.41 5.15 -7.88
CA SER A 95 -7.68 3.96 -8.30
C SER A 95 -7.81 3.78 -9.82
N THR A 96 -6.71 3.47 -10.49
CA THR A 96 -6.73 3.13 -11.92
C THR A 96 -7.22 1.70 -12.12
N ASN A 97 -7.73 1.37 -13.30
CA ASN A 97 -8.38 0.08 -13.60
C ASN A 97 -7.53 -1.15 -13.22
N GLN A 98 -6.22 -1.08 -13.36
CA GLN A 98 -5.32 -2.18 -13.00
C GLN A 98 -5.34 -2.52 -11.50
N TYR A 99 -5.65 -1.55 -10.64
CA TYR A 99 -5.75 -1.72 -9.18
C TYR A 99 -7.18 -1.90 -8.69
N ASN A 100 -8.19 -1.75 -9.57
CA ASN A 100 -9.58 -1.97 -9.19
C ASN A 100 -9.80 -3.44 -8.80
N PRO A 101 -10.32 -3.69 -7.60
CA PRO A 101 -10.49 -5.04 -7.10
C PRO A 101 -11.72 -5.72 -7.72
N LYS A 102 -11.64 -7.05 -7.84
CA LYS A 102 -12.85 -7.88 -8.02
C LYS A 102 -13.49 -8.12 -6.65
N ALA A 103 -14.76 -8.49 -6.65
CA ALA A 103 -15.43 -8.94 -5.44
C ALA A 103 -14.71 -10.18 -4.86
N ILE A 104 -14.47 -10.18 -3.56
CA ILE A 104 -13.84 -11.27 -2.81
C ILE A 104 -14.77 -11.63 -1.68
N PRO A 105 -15.43 -12.80 -1.73
CA PRO A 105 -16.35 -13.23 -0.69
C PRO A 105 -15.61 -13.55 0.61
N GLY A 106 -16.30 -13.41 1.74
CA GLY A 106 -15.77 -13.64 3.09
C GLY A 106 -15.16 -15.02 3.30
N SER A 107 -15.63 -16.04 2.54
CA SER A 107 -15.03 -17.39 2.56
C SER A 107 -13.56 -17.42 2.08
N HIS A 108 -13.11 -16.42 1.31
CA HIS A 108 -11.72 -16.30 0.85
C HIS A 108 -10.84 -15.41 1.73
N ARG A 109 -11.40 -14.81 2.80
CA ARG A 109 -10.74 -13.82 3.67
C ARG A 109 -9.35 -14.27 4.11
N LYS A 110 -9.25 -15.42 4.79
CA LYS A 110 -7.96 -15.92 5.31
C LYS A 110 -6.91 -16.16 4.22
N LYS A 111 -7.33 -16.63 3.04
CA LYS A 111 -6.44 -16.79 1.88
C LYS A 111 -5.90 -15.44 1.40
N LYS A 112 -6.74 -14.40 1.38
CA LYS A 112 -6.35 -13.05 0.94
C LYS A 112 -5.47 -12.36 1.98
N SER A 113 -5.79 -12.47 3.26
CA SER A 113 -4.94 -11.98 4.36
C SER A 113 -3.54 -12.59 4.30
N LYS A 114 -3.44 -13.92 4.12
CA LYS A 114 -2.16 -14.61 3.94
C LYS A 114 -1.40 -14.11 2.70
N HIS A 115 -2.08 -13.90 1.57
CA HIS A 115 -1.45 -13.39 0.35
C HIS A 115 -0.87 -11.98 0.58
N LEU A 116 -1.65 -11.08 1.20
CA LEU A 116 -1.17 -9.74 1.54
C LEU A 116 0.07 -9.80 2.44
N MET A 117 0.03 -10.63 3.49
CA MET A 117 1.17 -10.79 4.40
C MET A 117 2.41 -11.32 3.68
N ASN A 118 2.27 -12.33 2.82
CA ASN A 118 3.39 -12.84 2.02
C ASN A 118 4.04 -11.75 1.15
N ASN A 119 3.23 -10.84 0.58
CA ASN A 119 3.77 -9.69 -0.17
C ASN A 119 4.60 -8.78 0.74
N ILE A 120 4.11 -8.48 1.95
CA ILE A 120 4.83 -7.62 2.90
C ILE A 120 6.14 -8.27 3.33
N GLU A 121 6.14 -9.54 3.68
CA GLU A 121 7.34 -10.30 4.03
C GLU A 121 8.36 -10.31 2.89
N ALA A 122 7.90 -10.52 1.64
CA ALA A 122 8.76 -10.45 0.46
C ALA A 122 9.35 -9.04 0.24
N ILE A 123 8.57 -7.98 0.45
CA ILE A 123 9.03 -6.59 0.40
C ILE A 123 10.09 -6.36 1.47
N LEU A 124 9.84 -6.75 2.72
CA LEU A 124 10.78 -6.59 3.84
C LEU A 124 12.11 -7.31 3.59
N SER A 125 12.04 -8.54 3.07
CA SER A 125 13.24 -9.32 2.70
C SER A 125 14.07 -8.63 1.63
N LYS A 126 13.43 -8.11 0.57
CA LYS A 126 14.13 -7.40 -0.52
C LYS A 126 14.73 -6.08 -0.06
N LEU A 127 14.10 -5.41 0.90
CA LEU A 127 14.56 -4.15 1.44
C LEU A 127 15.91 -4.28 2.18
N GLU A 128 16.32 -5.49 2.58
CA GLU A 128 17.62 -5.70 3.23
C GLU A 128 18.78 -5.24 2.35
N SER A 129 18.71 -5.47 1.05
CA SER A 129 19.75 -5.06 0.08
C SER A 129 19.74 -3.57 -0.27
N TRP A 130 18.84 -2.77 0.30
CA TRP A 130 18.72 -1.34 0.04
C TRP A 130 19.37 -0.52 1.17
N SER A 131 20.29 0.37 0.81
CA SER A 131 20.85 1.34 1.76
C SER A 131 19.91 2.53 1.95
N GLU A 132 20.13 3.31 3.01
CA GLU A 132 19.42 4.59 3.22
C GLU A 132 19.55 5.50 1.99
N LYS A 133 20.76 5.59 1.43
CA LYS A 133 21.03 6.36 0.21
C LYS A 133 20.23 5.85 -0.98
N ASP A 134 20.10 4.53 -1.14
CA ASP A 134 19.31 3.97 -2.23
C ASP A 134 17.83 4.36 -2.11
N LEU A 135 17.27 4.30 -0.90
CA LEU A 135 15.87 4.66 -0.65
C LEU A 135 15.55 6.10 -1.09
N ASP A 136 16.52 7.01 -0.95
CA ASP A 136 16.35 8.42 -1.32
C ASP A 136 16.75 8.73 -2.76
N SER A 137 17.58 7.89 -3.38
CA SER A 137 18.14 8.16 -4.71
C SER A 137 17.33 7.55 -5.85
N TYR A 138 16.71 6.39 -5.63
CA TYR A 138 15.89 5.74 -6.65
C TYR A 138 14.45 6.22 -6.62
N VAL A 139 13.87 6.39 -7.79
CA VAL A 139 12.47 6.81 -7.95
C VAL A 139 11.65 5.76 -8.69
N VAL A 140 10.37 5.77 -8.44
CA VAL A 140 9.36 4.97 -9.12
C VAL A 140 8.19 5.85 -9.56
N ALA A 141 7.43 5.39 -10.55
CA ALA A 141 6.20 6.05 -10.95
C ALA A 141 5.03 5.52 -10.10
N HIS A 142 4.31 6.42 -9.46
CA HIS A 142 3.08 6.11 -8.73
C HIS A 142 1.88 6.76 -9.45
N PRO A 143 0.78 6.01 -9.70
CA PRO A 143 -0.34 6.50 -10.53
C PRO A 143 -0.92 7.85 -10.06
N LEU A 144 -1.04 8.03 -8.75
CA LEU A 144 -1.64 9.22 -8.15
C LEU A 144 -0.61 10.28 -7.73
N LEU A 145 0.55 9.85 -7.21
CA LEU A 145 1.55 10.73 -6.63
C LEU A 145 2.62 11.21 -7.64
N GLY A 146 2.63 10.62 -8.86
CA GLY A 146 3.67 10.86 -9.85
C GLY A 146 4.99 10.18 -9.49
N LYS A 147 6.13 10.78 -9.84
CA LYS A 147 7.45 10.25 -9.46
C LYS A 147 7.69 10.49 -7.97
N ILE A 148 7.95 9.42 -7.24
CA ILE A 148 8.26 9.41 -5.81
C ILE A 148 9.53 8.59 -5.55
N THR A 149 10.26 8.90 -4.48
CA THR A 149 11.42 8.08 -4.09
C THR A 149 10.96 6.72 -3.55
N VAL A 150 11.86 5.75 -3.50
CA VAL A 150 11.57 4.45 -2.89
C VAL A 150 11.21 4.61 -1.42
N ARG A 151 11.86 5.52 -0.68
CA ARG A 151 11.46 5.88 0.69
C ARG A 151 10.01 6.36 0.76
N GLU A 152 9.63 7.27 -0.11
CA GLU A 152 8.26 7.79 -0.19
C GLU A 152 7.25 6.70 -0.58
N LEU A 153 7.65 5.73 -1.42
CA LEU A 153 6.82 4.57 -1.72
C LEU A 153 6.51 3.75 -0.47
N PHE A 154 7.48 3.55 0.43
CA PHE A 154 7.23 2.86 1.71
C PHE A 154 6.34 3.67 2.65
N TYR A 155 6.52 4.97 2.72
CA TYR A 155 5.60 5.84 3.48
C TYR A 155 4.17 5.71 2.97
N PHE A 156 3.99 5.76 1.65
CA PHE A 156 2.69 5.56 1.02
C PHE A 156 2.12 4.18 1.34
N THR A 157 2.90 3.11 1.17
CA THR A 157 2.43 1.72 1.36
C THR A 157 1.99 1.49 2.82
N THR A 158 2.73 2.03 3.79
CA THR A 158 2.37 1.98 5.22
C THR A 158 1.06 2.71 5.47
N TYR A 159 0.94 3.97 4.99
CA TYR A 159 -0.28 4.76 5.18
C TYR A 159 -1.49 4.16 4.43
N HIS A 160 -1.27 3.55 3.28
CA HIS A 160 -2.31 3.00 2.41
C HIS A 160 -3.10 1.88 3.09
N ALA A 161 -2.44 1.00 3.85
CA ALA A 161 -3.12 -0.01 4.66
C ALA A 161 -4.00 0.63 5.74
N HIS A 162 -3.49 1.64 6.44
CA HIS A 162 -4.25 2.39 7.44
C HIS A 162 -5.45 3.12 6.82
N HIS A 163 -5.25 3.79 5.67
CA HIS A 163 -6.32 4.46 4.93
C HIS A 163 -7.48 3.52 4.62
N HIS A 164 -7.19 2.34 4.07
CA HIS A 164 -8.21 1.35 3.73
C HIS A 164 -8.89 0.76 4.98
N GLN A 165 -8.18 0.57 6.07
CA GLN A 165 -8.78 0.17 7.34
C GLN A 165 -9.78 1.23 7.87
N LEU A 166 -9.42 2.52 7.77
CA LEU A 166 -10.33 3.60 8.17
C LEU A 166 -11.57 3.67 7.30
N LEU A 167 -11.46 3.43 5.99
CA LEU A 167 -12.61 3.36 5.09
C LEU A 167 -13.57 2.25 5.49
N ILE A 168 -13.08 1.03 5.77
CA ILE A 168 -13.92 -0.07 6.22
C ILE A 168 -14.60 0.29 7.54
N LYS A 169 -13.85 0.80 8.53
CA LYS A 169 -14.41 1.25 9.81
C LYS A 169 -15.49 2.31 9.65
N HIS A 170 -15.29 3.24 8.70
CA HIS A 170 -16.27 4.27 8.41
C HIS A 170 -17.56 3.69 7.82
N TYR A 171 -17.44 2.75 6.89
CA TYR A 171 -18.60 2.12 6.24
C TYR A 171 -19.42 1.25 7.19
N LEU A 172 -18.77 0.60 8.17
CA LEU A 172 -19.43 -0.26 9.15
C LEU A 172 -20.05 0.50 10.33
N LYS A 173 -19.82 1.82 10.49
CA LYS A 173 -20.44 2.60 11.58
C LYS A 173 -21.96 2.79 11.45
N GLY A 174 -22.52 2.48 10.32
CA GLY A 174 -23.94 2.64 10.03
C GLY A 174 -24.71 1.30 9.98
N VAL A 175 -24.08 0.21 10.41
CA VAL A 175 -24.66 -1.14 10.39
C VAL A 175 -24.92 -1.64 11.81
#